data_a27849a53f3eb0d9b2e78900f4d60374
#
_entry.id   a27849a53f3eb0d9b2e78900f4d60374
#
_cell.length_a   1.000
_cell.length_b   1.000
_cell.length_c   1.000
_cell.angle_alpha   90.00
_cell.angle_beta   90.00
_cell.angle_gamma   90.00
#
_symmetry.space_group_name_H-M   'P 1'
#
loop_
_entity.id
_entity.type
_entity.pdbx_description
1 polymer ?
#
loop_
_entity_poly.entity_id
_entity_poly.type
_entity_poly.pdbx_seq_one_letter_code
_entity_poly.pdbx_strand_id
1 'polypeptide(L)'
;DLLGAIRLPNNAFRANAGTDVVSDIIFLQKRDRPADIEPAWVQLGQTEDGFTLNSYFVDHPEMVLGNLELESTQYGHDLTVAPIEGTSLADQLAEAVQHIEGNYTAVEIAAPDVADAEAQRKTLPADPTVKNFSYTVVDGEIYYRENSIMTQIELSDNAKGRVAGMVELRQ
;
A
#
# COMPACT_ATOMS: atom_id res chain seq x y z
N ASP A 1 -10.76 -4.34 2.31
CA ASP A 1 -11.81 -4.19 1.29
C ASP A 1 -11.29 -3.31 0.16
N LEU A 2 -11.66 -3.63 -1.07
CA LEU A 2 -11.49 -2.73 -2.20
C LEU A 2 -12.58 -1.67 -2.12
N LEU A 3 -12.18 -0.40 -2.13
CA LEU A 3 -13.09 0.74 -2.22
C LEU A 3 -13.30 1.15 -3.68
N GLY A 4 -12.28 0.92 -4.51
CA GLY A 4 -12.29 1.19 -5.93
C GLY A 4 -10.91 1.09 -6.53
N ALA A 5 -10.83 1.07 -7.85
CA ALA A 5 -9.59 1.12 -8.60
C ALA A 5 -9.77 1.97 -9.87
N ILE A 6 -8.73 2.67 -10.28
CA ILE A 6 -8.74 3.47 -11.51
C ILE A 6 -7.59 2.99 -12.39
N ARG A 7 -7.90 2.60 -13.62
CA ARG A 7 -6.90 2.19 -14.61
C ARG A 7 -6.54 3.37 -15.50
N LEU A 8 -5.27 3.75 -15.50
CA LEU A 8 -4.74 4.87 -16.23
C LEU A 8 -4.35 4.48 -17.67
N PRO A 9 -4.42 5.41 -18.62
CA PRO A 9 -3.90 5.18 -19.95
C PRO A 9 -2.37 5.00 -19.93
N ASN A 10 -1.85 4.30 -20.93
CA ASN A 10 -0.44 3.91 -21.01
C ASN A 10 0.53 5.10 -20.99
N ASN A 11 0.09 6.28 -21.44
CA ASN A 11 0.92 7.49 -21.50
C ASN A 11 0.90 8.33 -20.22
N ALA A 12 0.20 7.92 -19.15
CA ALA A 12 0.02 8.70 -17.92
C ALA A 12 1.36 9.15 -17.29
N PHE A 13 2.40 8.32 -17.38
CA PHE A 13 3.73 8.59 -16.83
C PHE A 13 4.80 8.89 -17.88
N ARG A 14 4.45 9.01 -19.15
CA ARG A 14 5.41 9.25 -20.24
C ARG A 14 6.30 10.47 -19.97
N ALA A 15 5.73 11.56 -19.49
CA ALA A 15 6.48 12.80 -19.21
C ALA A 15 7.50 12.64 -18.06
N ASN A 16 7.21 11.76 -17.08
CA ASN A 16 8.03 11.61 -15.88
C ASN A 16 8.97 10.41 -15.98
N ALA A 17 8.50 9.30 -16.54
CA ALA A 17 9.25 8.03 -16.58
C ALA A 17 9.79 7.70 -17.99
N GLY A 18 9.35 8.42 -19.04
CA GLY A 18 9.80 8.18 -20.42
C GLY A 18 9.34 6.83 -20.99
N THR A 19 8.34 6.20 -20.38
CA THR A 19 7.82 4.90 -20.79
C THR A 19 6.29 4.92 -20.89
N ASP A 20 5.77 4.04 -21.74
CA ASP A 20 4.35 3.79 -21.89
C ASP A 20 4.00 2.53 -21.12
N VAL A 21 3.22 2.69 -20.06
CA VAL A 21 2.81 1.59 -19.18
C VAL A 21 1.41 1.85 -18.62
N VAL A 22 0.56 0.85 -18.70
CA VAL A 22 -0.73 0.87 -18.02
C VAL A 22 -0.49 0.68 -16.52
N SER A 23 -1.13 1.52 -15.71
CA SER A 23 -1.00 1.49 -14.27
C SER A 23 -2.35 1.62 -13.61
N ASP A 24 -2.52 0.98 -12.46
CA ASP A 24 -3.75 1.02 -11.67
C ASP A 24 -3.52 1.76 -10.36
N ILE A 25 -4.44 2.65 -10.01
CA ILE A 25 -4.55 3.24 -8.67
C ILE A 25 -5.58 2.43 -7.92
N ILE A 26 -5.18 1.82 -6.80
CA ILE A 26 -6.04 0.92 -6.02
C ILE A 26 -6.32 1.57 -4.67
N PHE A 27 -7.60 1.71 -4.32
CA PHE A 27 -8.08 2.25 -3.04
C PHE A 27 -8.52 1.11 -2.15
N LEU A 28 -7.82 0.93 -1.03
CA LEU A 28 -8.07 -0.17 -0.10
C LEU A 28 -8.42 0.36 1.30
N GLN A 29 -9.37 -0.30 1.92
CA GLN A 29 -9.69 -0.12 3.33
C GLN A 29 -9.22 -1.34 4.12
N LYS A 30 -8.48 -1.10 5.22
CA LYS A 30 -8.08 -2.18 6.13
C LYS A 30 -9.31 -2.79 6.80
N ARG A 31 -9.37 -4.11 6.85
CA ARG A 31 -10.40 -4.86 7.58
C ARG A 31 -9.96 -5.09 9.02
N ASP A 32 -10.93 -5.20 9.92
CA ASP A 32 -10.70 -5.60 11.31
C ASP A 32 -10.42 -7.10 11.42
N ARG A 33 -10.91 -7.89 10.46
CA ARG A 33 -10.73 -9.34 10.40
C ARG A 33 -10.41 -9.79 8.98
N PRO A 34 -9.62 -10.87 8.82
CA PRO A 34 -9.44 -11.51 7.51
C PRO A 34 -10.79 -11.91 6.92
N ALA A 35 -10.90 -11.88 5.58
CA ALA A 35 -12.07 -12.42 4.91
C ALA A 35 -11.97 -13.93 4.83
N ASP A 36 -13.05 -14.63 5.14
CA ASP A 36 -13.15 -16.09 5.02
C ASP A 36 -13.32 -16.54 3.55
N ILE A 37 -13.78 -15.62 2.69
CA ILE A 37 -14.04 -15.87 1.27
C ILE A 37 -13.23 -14.88 0.45
N GLU A 38 -12.58 -15.38 -0.59
CA GLU A 38 -11.86 -14.55 -1.56
C GLU A 38 -12.83 -13.61 -2.27
N PRO A 39 -12.59 -12.29 -2.28
CA PRO A 39 -13.50 -11.34 -2.90
C PRO A 39 -13.46 -11.46 -4.44
N ALA A 40 -14.59 -11.21 -5.09
CA ALA A 40 -14.75 -11.36 -6.54
C ALA A 40 -13.75 -10.52 -7.35
N TRP A 41 -13.37 -9.34 -6.86
CA TRP A 41 -12.47 -8.42 -7.55
C TRP A 41 -11.04 -8.94 -7.75
N VAL A 42 -10.62 -10.02 -7.10
CA VAL A 42 -9.30 -10.65 -7.33
C VAL A 42 -9.31 -11.60 -8.53
N GLN A 43 -10.48 -11.87 -9.11
CA GLN A 43 -10.62 -12.75 -10.26
C GLN A 43 -10.47 -12.00 -11.58
N LEU A 44 -10.28 -12.75 -12.66
CA LEU A 44 -10.33 -12.21 -14.03
C LEU A 44 -11.74 -12.33 -14.59
N GLY A 45 -12.13 -11.34 -15.38
CA GLY A 45 -13.35 -11.34 -16.18
C GLY A 45 -13.04 -11.07 -17.64
N GLN A 46 -14.08 -11.07 -18.46
CA GLN A 46 -13.99 -10.78 -19.89
C GLN A 46 -15.01 -9.70 -20.25
N THR A 47 -14.58 -8.69 -21.01
CA THR A 47 -15.47 -7.65 -21.55
C THR A 47 -16.30 -8.20 -22.70
N GLU A 48 -17.33 -7.47 -23.12
CA GLU A 48 -18.15 -7.79 -24.28
C GLU A 48 -17.32 -7.89 -25.57
N ASP A 49 -16.26 -7.06 -25.68
CA ASP A 49 -15.33 -7.07 -26.81
C ASP A 49 -14.27 -8.19 -26.73
N GLY A 50 -14.31 -9.03 -25.69
CA GLY A 50 -13.45 -10.18 -25.52
C GLY A 50 -12.10 -9.91 -24.86
N PHE A 51 -11.87 -8.72 -24.29
CA PHE A 51 -10.66 -8.44 -23.51
C PHE A 51 -10.72 -9.10 -22.14
N THR A 52 -9.63 -9.75 -21.75
CA THR A 52 -9.50 -10.32 -20.41
C THR A 52 -8.76 -9.36 -19.48
N LEU A 53 -9.41 -8.97 -18.39
CA LEU A 53 -8.81 -8.08 -17.37
C LEU A 53 -9.41 -8.41 -15.99
N ASN A 54 -8.95 -7.69 -14.96
CA ASN A 54 -9.50 -7.86 -13.61
C ASN A 54 -11.02 -7.61 -13.61
N SER A 55 -11.78 -8.47 -12.92
CA SER A 55 -13.24 -8.43 -12.91
C SER A 55 -13.80 -7.09 -12.46
N TYR A 56 -13.11 -6.38 -11.54
CA TYR A 56 -13.52 -5.03 -11.14
C TYR A 56 -13.67 -4.07 -12.33
N PHE A 57 -12.72 -4.08 -13.27
CA PHE A 57 -12.78 -3.21 -14.44
C PHE A 57 -13.75 -3.70 -15.52
N VAL A 58 -14.14 -4.97 -15.48
CA VAL A 58 -15.23 -5.51 -16.31
C VAL A 58 -16.58 -4.99 -15.80
N ASP A 59 -16.75 -4.98 -14.48
CA ASP A 59 -17.98 -4.52 -13.81
C ASP A 59 -18.06 -2.99 -13.76
N HIS A 60 -16.91 -2.29 -13.82
CA HIS A 60 -16.76 -0.83 -13.73
C HIS A 60 -15.94 -0.27 -14.89
N PRO A 61 -16.45 -0.34 -16.13
CA PRO A 61 -15.73 0.16 -17.31
C PRO A 61 -15.43 1.65 -17.26
N GLU A 62 -16.25 2.44 -16.54
CA GLU A 62 -16.04 3.88 -16.31
C GLU A 62 -14.76 4.19 -15.51
N MET A 63 -14.20 3.20 -14.85
CA MET A 63 -12.95 3.32 -14.09
C MET A 63 -11.70 3.04 -14.95
N VAL A 64 -11.86 2.74 -16.24
CA VAL A 64 -10.78 2.62 -17.22
C VAL A 64 -10.70 3.94 -18.01
N LEU A 65 -9.65 4.73 -17.76
CA LEU A 65 -9.51 6.08 -18.31
C LEU A 65 -8.87 6.07 -19.70
N GLY A 66 -9.44 5.32 -20.63
CA GLY A 66 -8.94 5.18 -22.00
C GLY A 66 -9.65 4.08 -22.74
N ASN A 67 -9.17 3.80 -23.95
CA ASN A 67 -9.68 2.74 -24.81
C ASN A 67 -8.85 1.47 -24.62
N LEU A 68 -9.50 0.34 -24.37
CA LEU A 68 -8.86 -0.97 -24.37
C LEU A 68 -8.46 -1.36 -25.79
N GLU A 69 -7.18 -1.66 -26.00
CA GLU A 69 -6.64 -2.02 -27.31
C GLU A 69 -5.60 -3.14 -27.16
N LEU A 70 -5.37 -3.92 -28.24
CA LEU A 70 -4.28 -4.85 -28.32
C LEU A 70 -3.10 -4.19 -29.03
N GLU A 71 -1.99 -4.08 -28.29
CA GLU A 71 -0.72 -3.59 -28.84
C GLU A 71 0.17 -4.78 -29.23
N SER A 72 0.79 -4.70 -30.39
CA SER A 72 1.75 -5.70 -30.86
C SER A 72 3.11 -5.43 -30.24
N THR A 73 3.59 -6.35 -29.43
CA THR A 73 4.91 -6.30 -28.80
C THR A 73 5.83 -7.37 -29.38
N GLN A 74 7.12 -7.31 -29.06
CA GLN A 74 8.08 -8.37 -29.43
C GLN A 74 7.77 -9.74 -28.81
N TYR A 75 6.88 -9.79 -27.82
CA TYR A 75 6.46 -11.01 -27.12
C TYR A 75 5.05 -11.48 -27.47
N GLY A 76 4.36 -10.77 -28.37
CA GLY A 76 2.99 -11.06 -28.78
C GLY A 76 2.07 -9.85 -28.71
N HIS A 77 0.80 -10.09 -28.46
CA HIS A 77 -0.19 -9.02 -28.28
C HIS A 77 -0.46 -8.85 -26.80
N ASP A 78 -0.26 -7.63 -26.30
CA ASP A 78 -0.56 -7.24 -24.93
C ASP A 78 -1.75 -6.28 -24.90
N LEU A 79 -2.57 -6.39 -23.85
CA LEU A 79 -3.67 -5.48 -23.62
C LEU A 79 -3.12 -4.15 -23.09
N THR A 80 -3.44 -3.06 -23.76
CA THR A 80 -3.08 -1.70 -23.35
C THR A 80 -4.32 -0.84 -23.19
N VAL A 81 -4.13 0.36 -22.65
CA VAL A 81 -5.16 1.40 -22.55
C VAL A 81 -4.65 2.64 -23.28
N ALA A 82 -5.19 2.89 -24.44
CA ALA A 82 -4.86 4.09 -25.21
C ALA A 82 -5.57 5.33 -24.66
N PRO A 83 -4.91 6.49 -24.60
CA PRO A 83 -5.57 7.71 -24.14
C PRO A 83 -6.71 8.14 -25.08
N ILE A 84 -7.75 8.75 -24.52
CA ILE A 84 -8.84 9.33 -25.32
C ILE A 84 -8.37 10.69 -25.84
N GLU A 85 -8.37 10.85 -27.17
CA GLU A 85 -7.97 12.10 -27.80
C GLU A 85 -8.89 13.26 -27.38
N GLY A 86 -8.29 14.42 -27.13
CA GLY A 86 -9.02 15.65 -26.79
C GLY A 86 -9.56 15.70 -25.33
N THR A 87 -9.29 14.69 -24.51
CA THR A 87 -9.65 14.69 -23.09
C THR A 87 -8.45 14.92 -22.20
N SER A 88 -8.68 15.58 -21.06
CA SER A 88 -7.66 15.75 -20.01
C SER A 88 -7.70 14.56 -19.06
N LEU A 89 -6.55 13.94 -18.79
CA LEU A 89 -6.45 12.89 -17.76
C LEU A 89 -6.87 13.42 -16.38
N ALA A 90 -6.60 14.70 -16.09
CA ALA A 90 -6.99 15.31 -14.81
C ALA A 90 -8.52 15.38 -14.66
N ASP A 91 -9.23 15.70 -15.73
CA ASP A 91 -10.70 15.77 -15.71
C ASP A 91 -11.30 14.37 -15.59
N GLN A 92 -10.76 13.39 -16.31
CA GLN A 92 -11.17 11.99 -16.20
C GLN A 92 -10.94 11.43 -14.78
N LEU A 93 -9.79 11.75 -14.17
CA LEU A 93 -9.50 11.37 -12.78
C LEU A 93 -10.48 12.03 -11.80
N ALA A 94 -10.78 13.32 -11.98
CA ALA A 94 -11.72 14.04 -11.13
C ALA A 94 -13.13 13.44 -11.18
N GLU A 95 -13.54 12.90 -12.31
CA GLU A 95 -14.80 12.18 -12.49
C GLU A 95 -14.72 10.78 -11.84
N ALA A 96 -13.70 10.00 -12.16
CA ALA A 96 -13.54 8.63 -11.66
C ALA A 96 -13.47 8.56 -10.13
N VAL A 97 -12.81 9.52 -9.47
CA VAL A 97 -12.70 9.59 -8.01
C VAL A 97 -14.08 9.73 -7.35
N GLN A 98 -15.07 10.31 -8.02
CA GLN A 98 -16.43 10.45 -7.47
C GLN A 98 -17.18 9.11 -7.33
N HIS A 99 -16.74 8.08 -8.06
CA HIS A 99 -17.29 6.72 -7.96
C HIS A 99 -16.64 5.89 -6.83
N ILE A 100 -15.65 6.43 -6.13
CA ILE A 100 -14.98 5.74 -5.03
C ILE A 100 -15.67 6.10 -3.73
N GLU A 101 -16.42 5.16 -3.18
CA GLU A 101 -17.11 5.32 -1.92
C GLU A 101 -16.31 4.68 -0.79
N GLY A 102 -15.82 5.52 0.14
CA GLY A 102 -15.17 5.09 1.36
C GLY A 102 -15.98 5.50 2.59
N ASN A 103 -16.47 4.56 3.36
CA ASN A 103 -17.03 4.83 4.67
C ASN A 103 -15.93 4.68 5.73
N TYR A 104 -15.35 5.79 6.17
CA TYR A 104 -14.52 5.80 7.35
C TYR A 104 -15.44 5.71 8.58
N THR A 105 -15.65 4.51 9.09
CA THR A 105 -16.08 4.32 10.47
C THR A 105 -14.84 4.47 11.34
N ALA A 106 -14.75 5.56 12.09
CA ALA A 106 -13.83 5.61 13.23
C ALA A 106 -14.19 4.40 14.10
N VAL A 107 -13.36 3.35 14.03
CA VAL A 107 -13.41 2.32 15.05
C VAL A 107 -12.99 3.07 16.31
N GLU A 108 -13.95 3.35 17.20
CA GLU A 108 -13.60 3.53 18.59
C GLU A 108 -12.94 2.20 18.97
N ILE A 109 -11.63 2.17 18.83
CA ILE A 109 -10.84 1.20 19.55
C ILE A 109 -11.19 1.55 20.98
N ALA A 110 -12.15 0.80 21.57
CA ALA A 110 -12.23 0.71 23.00
C ALA A 110 -10.79 0.46 23.39
N ALA A 111 -10.14 1.49 23.91
CA ALA A 111 -8.76 1.35 24.34
C ALA A 111 -8.79 0.08 25.16
N PRO A 112 -8.08 -1.00 24.80
CA PRO A 112 -7.87 -2.07 25.74
C PRO A 112 -7.46 -1.33 26.98
N ASP A 113 -7.81 -1.78 28.15
CA ASP A 113 -7.31 -1.18 29.38
C ASP A 113 -5.80 -1.11 29.25
N VAL A 114 -5.35 -0.04 28.60
CA VAL A 114 -3.96 0.25 28.19
C VAL A 114 -3.21 0.72 29.44
N ALA A 115 -3.94 0.83 30.54
CA ALA A 115 -3.36 1.19 31.82
C ALA A 115 -2.27 0.21 32.28
N ASP A 116 -2.33 -1.05 31.86
CA ASP A 116 -1.36 -2.07 32.34
C ASP A 116 -0.28 -2.47 31.32
N ALA A 117 -0.46 -2.29 30.02
CA ALA A 117 0.53 -2.72 29.01
C ALA A 117 1.41 -1.57 28.45
N GLU A 118 0.90 -0.35 28.35
CA GLU A 118 1.71 0.81 27.94
C GLU A 118 2.43 1.50 29.08
N ALA A 119 1.96 1.36 30.33
CA ALA A 119 2.65 1.89 31.50
C ALA A 119 4.04 1.26 31.74
N GLN A 120 4.39 0.19 31.01
CA GLN A 120 5.67 -0.52 31.17
C GLN A 120 6.65 -0.32 30.00
N ARG A 121 6.23 0.13 28.83
CA ARG A 121 7.17 0.39 27.73
C ARG A 121 7.76 1.78 27.87
N LYS A 122 8.98 1.86 28.34
CA LYS A 122 9.71 3.13 28.35
C LYS A 122 9.99 3.55 26.91
N THR A 123 9.50 4.73 26.55
CA THR A 123 9.80 5.39 25.29
C THR A 123 10.77 6.53 25.52
N LEU A 124 11.74 6.68 24.65
CA LEU A 124 12.71 7.78 24.66
C LEU A 124 12.64 8.53 23.32
N PRO A 125 12.95 9.84 23.31
CA PRO A 125 13.19 10.55 22.06
C PRO A 125 14.31 9.85 21.27
N ALA A 126 14.18 9.80 19.94
CA ALA A 126 15.18 9.14 19.11
C ALA A 126 16.51 9.91 19.16
N ASP A 127 17.59 9.19 19.48
CA ASP A 127 18.96 9.67 19.29
C ASP A 127 19.26 9.78 17.79
N PRO A 128 19.66 10.96 17.27
CA PRO A 128 19.96 11.15 15.86
C PRO A 128 21.08 10.24 15.33
N THR A 129 21.98 9.80 16.20
CA THR A 129 23.13 8.94 15.83
C THR A 129 22.70 7.49 15.61
N VAL A 130 21.59 7.05 16.19
CA VAL A 130 21.04 5.70 15.97
C VAL A 130 20.31 5.67 14.64
N LYS A 131 20.63 4.71 13.78
CA LYS A 131 19.97 4.56 12.48
C LYS A 131 18.48 4.22 12.65
N ASN A 132 17.62 4.82 11.81
CA ASN A 132 16.19 4.50 11.83
C ASN A 132 15.96 3.00 11.52
N PHE A 133 14.96 2.40 12.15
CA PHE A 133 14.63 0.98 12.07
C PHE A 133 15.79 0.07 12.53
N SER A 134 16.49 0.48 13.60
CA SER A 134 17.57 -0.32 14.18
C SER A 134 17.49 -0.39 15.71
N TYR A 135 18.17 -1.39 16.26
CA TYR A 135 18.32 -1.55 17.69
C TYR A 135 19.50 -0.75 18.21
N THR A 136 19.39 -0.29 19.45
CA THR A 136 20.45 0.33 20.22
C THR A 136 20.37 -0.12 21.68
N VAL A 137 21.45 0.13 22.44
CA VAL A 137 21.52 -0.13 23.88
C VAL A 137 21.58 1.19 24.60
N VAL A 138 20.65 1.45 25.53
CA VAL A 138 20.64 2.62 26.40
C VAL A 138 20.51 2.13 27.84
N ASP A 139 21.46 2.47 28.70
CA ASP A 139 21.51 2.06 30.11
C ASP A 139 21.36 0.54 30.31
N GLY A 140 21.93 -0.26 29.40
CA GLY A 140 21.89 -1.72 29.42
C GLY A 140 20.57 -2.33 28.93
N GLU A 141 19.60 -1.52 28.52
CA GLU A 141 18.32 -2.00 27.93
C GLU A 141 18.33 -1.86 26.41
N ILE A 142 17.59 -2.74 25.74
CA ILE A 142 17.47 -2.73 24.29
C ILE A 142 16.31 -1.84 23.87
N TYR A 143 16.59 -0.92 22.97
CA TYR A 143 15.61 -0.03 22.34
C TYR A 143 15.60 -0.25 20.84
N TYR A 144 14.43 -0.13 20.24
CA TYR A 144 14.24 -0.12 18.79
C TYR A 144 13.81 1.28 18.35
N ARG A 145 14.55 1.86 17.42
CA ARG A 145 14.25 3.18 16.87
C ARG A 145 13.27 3.07 15.70
N GLU A 146 12.17 3.79 15.82
CA GLU A 146 11.21 3.99 14.75
C GLU A 146 10.90 5.49 14.64
N ASN A 147 11.37 6.11 13.57
CA ASN A 147 11.24 7.55 13.32
C ASN A 147 11.82 8.41 14.46
N SER A 148 10.97 9.16 15.15
CA SER A 148 11.37 10.09 16.21
C SER A 148 11.35 9.50 17.62
N ILE A 149 11.10 8.21 17.76
CA ILE A 149 10.91 7.52 19.04
C ILE A 149 11.78 6.26 19.09
N MET A 150 12.30 5.97 20.27
CA MET A 150 12.91 4.68 20.61
C MET A 150 12.06 4.02 21.68
N THR A 151 11.62 2.79 21.41
CA THR A 151 10.77 2.00 22.32
C THR A 151 11.58 0.87 22.95
N GLN A 152 11.53 0.72 24.27
CA GLN A 152 12.18 -0.38 24.97
C GLN A 152 11.57 -1.72 24.52
N ILE A 153 12.41 -2.69 24.20
CA ILE A 153 12.02 -4.03 23.81
C ILE A 153 12.33 -4.99 24.94
N GLU A 154 11.31 -5.66 25.44
CA GLU A 154 11.47 -6.71 26.42
C GLU A 154 11.95 -8.00 25.75
N LEU A 155 13.11 -8.48 26.16
CA LEU A 155 13.74 -9.69 25.66
C LEU A 155 14.13 -10.57 26.83
N SER A 156 14.17 -11.89 26.60
CA SER A 156 14.81 -12.80 27.56
C SER A 156 16.30 -12.48 27.68
N ASP A 157 16.91 -12.76 28.85
CA ASP A 157 18.33 -12.44 29.13
C ASP A 157 19.27 -12.94 28.03
N ASN A 158 19.02 -14.14 27.52
CA ASN A 158 19.82 -14.72 26.43
C ASN A 158 19.65 -13.95 25.11
N ALA A 159 18.42 -13.53 24.77
CA ALA A 159 18.15 -12.75 23.57
C ALA A 159 18.72 -11.33 23.71
N LYS A 160 18.61 -10.72 24.89
CA LYS A 160 19.15 -9.40 25.21
C LYS A 160 20.68 -9.37 25.03
N GLY A 161 21.39 -10.36 25.56
CA GLY A 161 22.85 -10.48 25.39
C GLY A 161 23.27 -10.60 23.92
N ARG A 162 22.52 -11.38 23.13
CA ARG A 162 22.82 -11.51 21.68
C ARG A 162 22.56 -10.22 20.92
N VAL A 163 21.45 -9.52 21.17
CA VAL A 163 21.14 -8.27 20.50
C VAL A 163 22.15 -7.19 20.89
N ALA A 164 22.53 -7.09 22.16
CA ALA A 164 23.56 -6.16 22.63
C ALA A 164 24.89 -6.40 21.91
N GLY A 165 25.36 -7.64 21.83
CA GLY A 165 26.58 -7.97 21.08
C GLY A 165 26.50 -7.64 19.56
N MET A 166 25.33 -7.80 18.95
CA MET A 166 25.13 -7.38 17.55
C MET A 166 25.17 -5.86 17.37
N VAL A 167 24.66 -5.10 18.34
CA VAL A 167 24.74 -3.63 18.33
C VAL A 167 26.17 -3.16 18.46
N GLU A 168 26.97 -3.75 19.36
CA GLU A 168 28.38 -3.44 19.52
C GLU A 168 29.22 -3.72 18.26
N LEU A 169 28.96 -4.82 17.56
CA LEU A 169 29.65 -5.18 16.32
C LEU A 169 29.35 -4.23 15.14
N ARG A 170 28.26 -3.46 15.24
CA ARG A 170 27.82 -2.57 14.18
C ARG A 170 28.34 -1.14 14.33
N GLN A 171 28.83 -0.77 15.50
CA GLN A 171 29.51 0.52 15.76
C GLN A 171 30.95 0.48 15.29
#